data_c991f5a8e9952c160a1c3315c5f666fe
#
_entry.id   c991f5a8e9952c160a1c3315c5f666fe
#
_cell.length_a   1.000
_cell.length_b   1.000
_cell.length_c   1.000
_cell.angle_alpha   90.00
_cell.angle_beta   90.00
_cell.angle_gamma   90.00
#
_symmetry.space_group_name_H-M   'P 1'
#
loop_
_entity.id
_entity.type
_entity.pdbx_description
1 polymer ?
#
loop_
_entity_poly.entity_id
_entity_poly.type
_entity_poly.pdbx_seq_one_letter_code
_entity_poly.pdbx_strand_id
1 'polypeptide(L)'
;NGEQLCTMKASKDMYYIQMSDIPKTLANSFVVMEDRDFYNHSGIDIKAIIRAVIINSRNDTIVQGASTITQQLAKNVFLSQEVTWERKVKEIFLAQHLEKKYSKDQILEFYLNNIYFSNGYYGIEAAARGYFDKSASELSVSQQAFIAAIPNNPTKYNPLTNYDATITRRNLILKELRDADYIDSMTYNTAIAEEITITGQKAANKNSSVETYARHCATEELMKYYGFTMRNNFDTEDEYNTYEELYQQYYSSCQQMLINGGYTIYTSIDPDIQASLQESIDNNLSSFKKVSDDGIYELQGAATCIDNSTGNVVAIVGSRSQDDIDGYTLNRAYQSYRQPGSCIKPV
;
A
#
# COMPACT_ATOMS: atom_id res chain seq x y z
N ASN A 1 -13.61 26.38 -0.43
CA ASN A 1 -14.96 25.81 -0.37
C ASN A 1 -15.03 24.51 0.45
N GLY A 2 -13.90 23.87 0.80
CA GLY A 2 -13.86 22.61 1.54
C GLY A 2 -14.26 21.37 0.72
N GLU A 3 -14.24 21.49 -0.60
CA GLU A 3 -14.48 20.37 -1.50
C GLU A 3 -13.28 19.42 -1.49
N GLN A 4 -13.54 18.11 -1.37
CA GLN A 4 -12.51 17.10 -1.38
C GLN A 4 -12.04 16.83 -2.82
N LEU A 5 -10.80 17.21 -3.14
CA LEU A 5 -10.19 17.00 -4.46
C LEU A 5 -9.76 15.55 -4.68
N CYS A 6 -9.11 14.97 -3.68
CA CYS A 6 -8.67 13.57 -3.70
C CYS A 6 -8.39 13.08 -2.28
N THR A 7 -8.30 11.76 -2.13
CA THR A 7 -7.70 11.15 -0.95
C THR A 7 -6.28 10.73 -1.32
N MET A 8 -5.29 11.29 -0.63
CA MET A 8 -3.91 10.89 -0.85
C MET A 8 -3.75 9.42 -0.46
N LYS A 9 -3.35 8.62 -1.42
CA LYS A 9 -3.02 7.23 -1.17
C LYS A 9 -1.65 7.17 -0.51
N ALA A 10 -1.57 6.49 0.61
CA ALA A 10 -0.32 6.02 1.16
C ALA A 10 0.33 5.04 0.16
N SER A 11 1.63 4.79 0.31
CA SER A 11 2.29 3.66 -0.38
C SER A 11 1.65 2.31 -0.01
N LYS A 12 0.78 2.31 1.00
CA LYS A 12 -0.01 1.20 1.50
C LYS A 12 -1.46 1.66 1.60
N ASP A 13 -2.36 1.10 0.80
CA ASP A 13 -3.78 1.22 1.06
C ASP A 13 -4.09 0.46 2.35
N MET A 14 -4.36 1.20 3.43
CA MET A 14 -4.65 0.63 4.75
C MET A 14 -5.93 1.26 5.29
N TYR A 15 -6.88 0.40 5.63
CA TYR A 15 -8.08 0.77 6.39
C TYR A 15 -8.06 -0.03 7.68
N TYR A 16 -7.87 0.66 8.81
CA TYR A 16 -7.85 -0.01 10.10
C TYR A 16 -9.27 -0.38 10.53
N ILE A 17 -9.48 -1.64 10.89
CA ILE A 17 -10.73 -2.13 11.47
C ILE A 17 -10.46 -2.79 12.81
N GLN A 18 -11.41 -2.64 13.74
CA GLN A 18 -11.31 -3.24 15.07
C GLN A 18 -11.61 -4.74 15.01
N MET A 19 -11.07 -5.51 15.97
CA MET A 19 -11.30 -6.95 16.02
C MET A 19 -12.79 -7.31 16.12
N SER A 20 -13.62 -6.46 16.71
CA SER A 20 -15.07 -6.60 16.77
C SER A 20 -15.76 -6.63 15.41
N ASP A 21 -15.16 -5.96 14.41
CA ASP A 21 -15.72 -5.80 13.07
C ASP A 21 -15.15 -6.86 12.08
N ILE A 22 -14.16 -7.65 12.54
CA ILE A 22 -13.58 -8.74 11.76
C ILE A 22 -14.40 -10.00 11.95
N PRO A 23 -14.91 -10.63 10.87
CA PRO A 23 -15.59 -11.91 10.98
C PRO A 23 -14.70 -12.97 11.65
N LYS A 24 -15.24 -13.69 12.63
CA LYS A 24 -14.49 -14.72 13.35
C LYS A 24 -13.91 -15.80 12.42
N THR A 25 -14.65 -16.16 11.38
CA THR A 25 -14.19 -17.14 10.38
C THR A 25 -12.98 -16.62 9.60
N LEU A 26 -12.96 -15.30 9.28
CA LEU A 26 -11.82 -14.67 8.62
C LEU A 26 -10.60 -14.69 9.54
N ALA A 27 -10.73 -14.27 10.79
CA ALA A 27 -9.63 -14.31 11.78
C ALA A 27 -9.11 -15.75 11.98
N ASN A 28 -10.00 -16.71 12.14
CA ASN A 28 -9.67 -18.12 12.30
C ASN A 28 -8.98 -18.74 11.06
N SER A 29 -9.24 -18.20 9.86
CA SER A 29 -8.55 -18.62 8.64
C SER A 29 -7.04 -18.40 8.73
N PHE A 30 -6.61 -17.31 9.36
CA PHE A 30 -5.19 -17.04 9.59
C PHE A 30 -4.63 -17.89 10.72
N VAL A 31 -5.37 -18.03 11.82
CA VAL A 31 -4.94 -18.84 12.96
C VAL A 31 -4.71 -20.30 12.55
N VAL A 32 -5.67 -20.92 11.85
CA VAL A 32 -5.57 -22.32 11.44
C VAL A 32 -4.44 -22.60 10.45
N MET A 33 -4.07 -21.60 9.63
CA MET A 33 -3.05 -21.74 8.60
C MET A 33 -1.65 -21.36 9.04
N GLU A 34 -1.54 -20.27 9.80
CA GLU A 34 -0.25 -19.67 10.13
C GLU A 34 0.23 -20.08 11.53
N ASP A 35 -0.70 -20.28 12.48
CA ASP A 35 -0.35 -20.49 13.89
C ASP A 35 -1.48 -21.16 14.68
N ARG A 36 -1.64 -22.48 14.52
CA ARG A 36 -2.77 -23.24 15.13
C ARG A 36 -2.82 -23.14 16.65
N ASP A 37 -1.66 -23.01 17.29
CA ASP A 37 -1.55 -22.90 18.74
C ASP A 37 -1.46 -21.42 19.21
N PHE A 38 -1.85 -20.46 18.38
CA PHE A 38 -1.70 -19.01 18.62
C PHE A 38 -2.15 -18.58 20.01
N TYR A 39 -3.31 -19.04 20.46
CA TYR A 39 -3.87 -18.67 21.76
C TYR A 39 -3.18 -19.36 22.95
N ASN A 40 -2.31 -20.36 22.71
CA ASN A 40 -1.73 -21.20 23.77
C ASN A 40 -0.24 -20.95 24.04
N HIS A 41 0.45 -20.18 23.19
CA HIS A 41 1.87 -19.86 23.38
C HIS A 41 2.08 -18.36 23.66
N SER A 42 3.30 -18.00 24.10
CA SER A 42 3.69 -16.60 24.43
C SER A 42 4.69 -16.06 23.39
N GLY A 43 4.27 -15.96 22.14
CA GLY A 43 5.02 -15.37 21.03
C GLY A 43 5.93 -16.33 20.27
N ILE A 44 6.22 -17.51 20.82
CA ILE A 44 7.01 -18.55 20.19
C ILE A 44 6.33 -19.90 20.41
N ASP A 45 6.11 -20.64 19.34
CA ASP A 45 5.64 -22.03 19.41
C ASP A 45 6.82 -23.00 19.29
N ILE A 46 7.33 -23.46 20.45
CA ILE A 46 8.44 -24.40 20.51
C ILE A 46 8.05 -25.75 19.89
N LYS A 47 6.77 -26.17 20.02
CA LYS A 47 6.29 -27.43 19.44
C LYS A 47 6.29 -27.37 17.92
N ALA A 48 5.85 -26.24 17.34
CA ALA A 48 5.90 -26.03 15.90
C ALA A 48 7.34 -25.97 15.38
N ILE A 49 8.28 -25.36 16.12
CA ILE A 49 9.70 -25.33 15.77
C ILE A 49 10.27 -26.76 15.70
N ILE A 50 10.04 -27.59 16.73
CA ILE A 50 10.52 -28.97 16.75
C ILE A 50 9.89 -29.77 15.60
N ARG A 51 8.60 -29.61 15.37
CA ARG A 51 7.88 -30.27 14.27
C ARG A 51 8.46 -29.88 12.91
N ALA A 52 8.70 -28.57 12.69
CA ALA A 52 9.28 -28.07 11.46
C ALA A 52 10.71 -28.60 11.22
N VAL A 53 11.54 -28.66 12.25
CA VAL A 53 12.89 -29.25 12.16
C VAL A 53 12.81 -30.71 11.74
N ILE A 54 11.93 -31.52 12.34
CA ILE A 54 11.77 -32.95 12.00
C ILE A 54 11.27 -33.13 10.56
N ILE A 55 10.30 -32.31 10.12
CA ILE A 55 9.74 -32.41 8.76
C ILE A 55 10.77 -31.94 7.73
N ASN A 56 11.40 -30.81 7.95
CA ASN A 56 12.39 -30.25 7.02
C ASN A 56 13.66 -31.10 6.95
N SER A 57 14.05 -31.80 8.01
CA SER A 57 15.19 -32.73 8.00
C SER A 57 14.97 -33.98 7.13
N ARG A 58 13.71 -34.30 6.79
CA ARG A 58 13.34 -35.43 5.92
C ARG A 58 13.13 -35.02 4.45
N ASN A 59 13.21 -33.74 4.15
CA ASN A 59 12.98 -33.18 2.82
C ASN A 59 14.16 -32.32 2.43
N ASP A 60 14.54 -32.32 1.17
CA ASP A 60 15.65 -31.51 0.63
C ASP A 60 15.32 -30.01 0.56
N THR A 61 14.09 -29.62 0.86
CA THR A 61 13.61 -28.23 0.82
C THR A 61 12.83 -27.91 2.10
N ILE A 62 12.76 -26.62 2.44
CA ILE A 62 11.95 -26.13 3.56
C ILE A 62 10.48 -26.25 3.18
N VAL A 63 9.79 -27.23 3.79
CA VAL A 63 8.38 -27.56 3.53
C VAL A 63 7.47 -26.87 4.55
N GLN A 64 7.94 -26.68 5.79
CA GLN A 64 7.13 -26.11 6.88
C GLN A 64 7.86 -24.95 7.57
N GLY A 65 7.18 -23.80 7.68
CA GLY A 65 7.56 -22.69 8.53
C GLY A 65 7.12 -22.89 9.98
N ALA A 66 7.82 -22.25 10.91
CA ALA A 66 7.50 -22.30 12.34
C ALA A 66 7.41 -20.91 12.97
N SER A 67 7.25 -19.87 12.18
CA SER A 67 7.09 -18.50 12.69
C SER A 67 5.65 -18.27 13.11
N THR A 68 5.45 -17.77 14.32
CA THR A 68 4.13 -17.43 14.85
C THR A 68 3.55 -16.14 14.24
N ILE A 69 2.24 -15.93 14.38
CA ILE A 69 1.57 -14.67 14.01
C ILE A 69 2.25 -13.48 14.69
N THR A 70 2.58 -13.59 15.97
CA THR A 70 3.27 -12.53 16.73
C THR A 70 4.66 -12.22 16.18
N GLN A 71 5.42 -13.25 15.76
CA GLN A 71 6.71 -13.06 15.11
C GLN A 71 6.59 -12.41 13.74
N GLN A 72 5.58 -12.79 12.96
CA GLN A 72 5.30 -12.16 11.65
C GLN A 72 4.91 -10.68 11.83
N LEU A 73 4.07 -10.35 12.82
CA LEU A 73 3.74 -8.97 13.16
C LEU A 73 4.99 -8.18 13.55
N ALA A 74 5.82 -8.71 14.46
CA ALA A 74 7.06 -8.07 14.88
C ALA A 74 7.99 -7.77 13.70
N LYS A 75 8.14 -8.74 12.79
CA LYS A 75 8.92 -8.59 11.56
C LYS A 75 8.36 -7.49 10.65
N ASN A 76 7.06 -7.51 10.37
CA ASN A 76 6.44 -6.64 9.37
C ASN A 76 6.37 -5.17 9.82
N VAL A 77 6.27 -4.91 11.13
CA VAL A 77 6.08 -3.56 11.68
C VAL A 77 7.39 -2.93 12.12
N PHE A 78 8.32 -3.69 12.70
CA PHE A 78 9.47 -3.13 13.41
C PHE A 78 10.83 -3.48 12.81
N LEU A 79 10.90 -4.42 11.85
CA LEU A 79 12.19 -4.94 11.37
C LEU A 79 12.33 -4.78 9.85
N SER A 80 13.59 -4.81 9.38
CA SER A 80 13.92 -4.83 7.95
C SER A 80 13.56 -6.19 7.32
N GLN A 81 13.46 -6.22 5.99
CA GLN A 81 13.20 -7.46 5.24
C GLN A 81 14.46 -8.33 5.06
N GLU A 82 15.61 -7.91 5.57
CA GLU A 82 16.86 -8.66 5.49
C GLU A 82 16.76 -10.01 6.21
N VAL A 83 17.32 -11.05 5.61
CA VAL A 83 17.33 -12.41 6.18
C VAL A 83 18.64 -12.63 6.93
N THR A 84 18.70 -12.18 8.20
CA THR A 84 19.89 -12.34 9.05
C THR A 84 19.53 -13.02 10.38
N TRP A 85 20.50 -13.66 11.02
CA TRP A 85 20.32 -14.25 12.35
C TRP A 85 20.02 -13.17 13.41
N GLU A 86 20.67 -12.03 13.32
CA GLU A 86 20.45 -10.91 14.23
C GLU A 86 19.01 -10.41 14.16
N ARG A 87 18.46 -10.29 12.94
CA ARG A 87 17.06 -9.93 12.75
C ARG A 87 16.13 -10.97 13.38
N LYS A 88 16.42 -12.27 13.20
CA LYS A 88 15.58 -13.35 13.77
C LYS A 88 15.60 -13.34 15.31
N VAL A 89 16.72 -13.05 15.91
CA VAL A 89 16.83 -12.88 17.38
C VAL A 89 16.01 -11.67 17.83
N LYS A 90 16.12 -10.51 17.17
CA LYS A 90 15.30 -9.33 17.46
C LYS A 90 13.81 -9.61 17.32
N GLU A 91 13.41 -10.33 16.28
CA GLU A 91 12.02 -10.75 16.04
C GLU A 91 11.46 -11.56 17.23
N ILE A 92 12.22 -12.51 17.74
CA ILE A 92 11.84 -13.34 18.90
C ILE A 92 11.63 -12.48 20.15
N PHE A 93 12.58 -11.59 20.48
CA PHE A 93 12.47 -10.70 21.64
C PHE A 93 11.29 -9.73 21.51
N LEU A 94 11.08 -9.15 20.32
CA LEU A 94 9.95 -8.28 20.07
C LEU A 94 8.62 -9.02 20.19
N ALA A 95 8.52 -10.24 19.64
CA ALA A 95 7.33 -11.05 19.78
C ALA A 95 6.97 -11.32 21.24
N GLN A 96 7.95 -11.71 22.07
CA GLN A 96 7.73 -11.89 23.51
C GLN A 96 7.35 -10.57 24.23
N HIS A 97 7.88 -9.44 23.78
CA HIS A 97 7.52 -8.13 24.34
C HIS A 97 6.08 -7.74 23.97
N LEU A 98 5.67 -7.97 22.75
CA LEU A 98 4.30 -7.74 22.29
C LEU A 98 3.29 -8.59 23.09
N GLU A 99 3.58 -9.87 23.32
CA GLU A 99 2.72 -10.78 24.10
C GLU A 99 2.59 -10.39 25.59
N LYS A 100 3.59 -9.69 26.14
CA LYS A 100 3.51 -9.15 27.51
C LYS A 100 2.65 -7.88 27.58
N LYS A 101 2.56 -7.14 26.48
CA LYS A 101 1.93 -5.81 26.45
C LYS A 101 0.50 -5.84 25.93
N TYR A 102 0.18 -6.74 25.00
CA TYR A 102 -1.08 -6.80 24.29
C TYR A 102 -1.74 -8.16 24.43
N SER A 103 -3.07 -8.20 24.42
CA SER A 103 -3.82 -9.45 24.38
C SER A 103 -3.67 -10.15 23.02
N LYS A 104 -3.98 -11.43 22.98
CA LYS A 104 -3.97 -12.22 21.74
C LYS A 104 -4.86 -11.60 20.65
N ASP A 105 -6.05 -11.13 21.02
CA ASP A 105 -6.97 -10.50 20.08
C ASP A 105 -6.42 -9.18 19.55
N GLN A 106 -5.76 -8.37 20.39
CA GLN A 106 -5.08 -7.16 19.94
C GLN A 106 -3.90 -7.46 18.99
N ILE A 107 -3.11 -8.49 19.29
CA ILE A 107 -2.01 -8.93 18.42
C ILE A 107 -2.55 -9.39 17.06
N LEU A 108 -3.62 -10.18 17.06
CA LEU A 108 -4.27 -10.66 15.84
C LEU A 108 -4.88 -9.48 15.04
N GLU A 109 -5.53 -8.53 15.71
CA GLU A 109 -6.03 -7.31 15.12
C GLU A 109 -4.92 -6.51 14.42
N PHE A 110 -3.80 -6.26 15.11
CA PHE A 110 -2.65 -5.57 14.52
C PHE A 110 -2.06 -6.34 13.34
N TYR A 111 -1.96 -7.65 13.44
CA TYR A 111 -1.49 -8.51 12.36
C TYR A 111 -2.38 -8.40 11.13
N LEU A 112 -3.69 -8.59 11.28
CA LEU A 112 -4.67 -8.57 10.19
C LEU A 112 -4.78 -7.19 9.52
N ASN A 113 -4.50 -6.11 10.23
CA ASN A 113 -4.45 -4.76 9.68
C ASN A 113 -3.13 -4.40 8.99
N ASN A 114 -2.05 -5.20 9.16
CA ASN A 114 -0.72 -4.84 8.65
C ASN A 114 -0.15 -5.77 7.59
N ILE A 115 -0.68 -6.98 7.41
CA ILE A 115 -0.12 -7.94 6.45
C ILE A 115 -0.41 -7.52 5.01
N TYR A 116 0.48 -7.94 4.11
CA TYR A 116 0.41 -7.63 2.69
C TYR A 116 -0.41 -8.66 1.92
N PHE A 117 -1.39 -8.18 1.14
CA PHE A 117 -2.32 -8.99 0.36
C PHE A 117 -2.11 -8.89 -1.16
N SER A 118 -0.89 -8.62 -1.63
CA SER A 118 -0.60 -8.36 -3.04
C SER A 118 -1.24 -7.07 -3.58
N ASN A 119 -0.85 -6.65 -4.78
CA ASN A 119 -1.44 -5.53 -5.52
C ASN A 119 -1.54 -4.20 -4.74
N GLY A 120 -0.62 -3.98 -3.77
CA GLY A 120 -0.59 -2.74 -2.96
C GLY A 120 -1.52 -2.74 -1.74
N TYR A 121 -2.33 -3.78 -1.53
CA TYR A 121 -3.26 -3.86 -0.40
C TYR A 121 -2.56 -4.34 0.88
N TYR A 122 -2.66 -3.55 1.94
CA TYR A 122 -2.19 -3.85 3.28
C TYR A 122 -3.37 -3.86 4.25
N GLY A 123 -3.51 -4.94 5.00
CA GLY A 123 -4.66 -5.18 5.88
C GLY A 123 -5.87 -5.76 5.16
N ILE A 124 -6.67 -6.50 5.93
CA ILE A 124 -7.81 -7.26 5.41
C ILE A 124 -8.93 -6.38 4.83
N GLU A 125 -9.16 -5.20 5.38
CA GLU A 125 -10.19 -4.29 4.88
C GLU A 125 -9.81 -3.72 3.51
N ALA A 126 -8.53 -3.33 3.33
CA ALA A 126 -8.03 -2.90 2.03
C ALA A 126 -8.13 -4.01 0.98
N ALA A 127 -7.80 -5.25 1.38
CA ALA A 127 -7.92 -6.40 0.50
C ALA A 127 -9.39 -6.72 0.14
N ALA A 128 -10.31 -6.65 1.10
CA ALA A 128 -11.73 -6.86 0.88
C ALA A 128 -12.32 -5.86 -0.10
N ARG A 129 -12.02 -4.58 0.08
CA ARG A 129 -12.44 -3.50 -0.83
C ARG A 129 -11.77 -3.64 -2.19
N GLY A 130 -10.47 -3.90 -2.21
CA GLY A 130 -9.70 -3.98 -3.43
C GLY A 130 -10.06 -5.17 -4.32
N TYR A 131 -10.41 -6.32 -3.76
CA TYR A 131 -10.77 -7.49 -4.56
C TYR A 131 -12.27 -7.67 -4.77
N PHE A 132 -13.09 -7.23 -3.82
CA PHE A 132 -14.53 -7.55 -3.83
C PHE A 132 -15.44 -6.32 -3.77
N ASP A 133 -14.89 -5.12 -3.65
CA ASP A 133 -15.66 -3.88 -3.44
C ASP A 133 -16.64 -3.97 -2.25
N LYS A 134 -16.18 -4.66 -1.18
CA LYS A 134 -16.94 -4.93 0.03
C LYS A 134 -16.09 -4.63 1.27
N SER A 135 -16.75 -4.33 2.38
CA SER A 135 -16.11 -4.38 3.69
C SER A 135 -15.72 -5.84 4.05
N ALA A 136 -14.69 -6.01 4.86
CA ALA A 136 -14.30 -7.33 5.36
C ALA A 136 -15.43 -8.04 6.12
N SER A 137 -16.32 -7.29 6.79
CA SER A 137 -17.49 -7.80 7.48
C SER A 137 -18.59 -8.35 6.56
N GLU A 138 -18.60 -7.97 5.28
CA GLU A 138 -19.60 -8.35 4.28
C GLU A 138 -19.16 -9.53 3.41
N LEU A 139 -17.93 -10.01 3.61
CA LEU A 139 -17.39 -11.12 2.83
C LEU A 139 -18.08 -12.44 3.14
N SER A 140 -18.40 -13.22 2.11
CA SER A 140 -18.79 -14.61 2.28
C SER A 140 -17.65 -15.45 2.87
N VAL A 141 -17.95 -16.60 3.46
CA VAL A 141 -16.93 -17.51 4.02
C VAL A 141 -15.91 -17.93 2.95
N SER A 142 -16.36 -18.08 1.71
CA SER A 142 -15.50 -18.36 0.57
C SER A 142 -14.55 -17.22 0.25
N GLN A 143 -15.07 -15.98 0.21
CA GLN A 143 -14.27 -14.76 -0.01
C GLN A 143 -13.27 -14.52 1.13
N GLN A 144 -13.66 -14.78 2.38
CA GLN A 144 -12.78 -14.72 3.55
C GLN A 144 -11.59 -15.68 3.41
N ALA A 145 -11.85 -16.95 3.08
CA ALA A 145 -10.80 -17.94 2.86
C ALA A 145 -9.92 -17.61 1.63
N PHE A 146 -10.51 -16.99 0.59
CA PHE A 146 -9.78 -16.55 -0.59
C PHE A 146 -8.77 -15.45 -0.26
N ILE A 147 -9.18 -14.41 0.48
CA ILE A 147 -8.27 -13.37 0.95
C ILE A 147 -7.18 -13.98 1.85
N ALA A 148 -7.54 -14.85 2.77
CA ALA A 148 -6.58 -15.49 3.68
C ALA A 148 -5.53 -16.37 2.96
N ALA A 149 -5.77 -16.75 1.71
CA ALA A 149 -4.82 -17.50 0.90
C ALA A 149 -3.59 -16.69 0.47
N ILE A 150 -3.73 -15.37 0.32
CA ILE A 150 -2.76 -14.50 -0.35
C ILE A 150 -1.47 -14.27 0.44
N PRO A 151 -1.49 -13.92 1.75
CA PRO A 151 -0.30 -13.47 2.47
C PRO A 151 0.82 -14.49 2.63
N ASN A 152 0.50 -15.77 2.52
CA ASN A 152 1.50 -16.83 2.62
C ASN A 152 2.61 -16.71 1.56
N ASN A 153 2.22 -16.39 0.32
CA ASN A 153 3.12 -16.05 -0.77
C ASN A 153 2.38 -15.13 -1.76
N PRO A 154 2.46 -13.80 -1.57
CA PRO A 154 1.68 -12.83 -2.33
C PRO A 154 1.93 -12.82 -3.84
N THR A 155 3.10 -13.31 -4.28
CA THR A 155 3.40 -13.48 -5.70
C THR A 155 2.74 -14.74 -6.26
N LYS A 156 2.86 -15.87 -5.56
CA LYS A 156 2.30 -17.15 -6.00
C LYS A 156 0.77 -17.18 -5.93
N TYR A 157 0.20 -16.54 -4.92
CA TYR A 157 -1.24 -16.49 -4.68
C TYR A 157 -1.83 -15.11 -5.00
N ASN A 158 -1.25 -14.43 -5.99
CA ASN A 158 -1.82 -13.18 -6.49
C ASN A 158 -3.11 -13.47 -7.27
N PRO A 159 -4.27 -12.97 -6.81
CA PRO A 159 -5.56 -13.27 -7.45
C PRO A 159 -5.69 -12.80 -8.90
N LEU A 160 -4.95 -11.75 -9.28
CA LEU A 160 -5.03 -11.16 -10.61
C LEU A 160 -4.16 -11.88 -11.65
N THR A 161 -3.10 -12.58 -11.19
CA THR A 161 -2.15 -13.27 -12.08
C THR A 161 -2.15 -14.78 -11.94
N ASN A 162 -2.56 -15.30 -10.77
CA ASN A 162 -2.53 -16.73 -10.43
C ASN A 162 -3.81 -17.17 -9.70
N TYR A 163 -4.96 -16.87 -10.31
CA TYR A 163 -6.28 -17.12 -9.75
C TYR A 163 -6.47 -18.57 -9.29
N ASP A 164 -6.15 -19.55 -10.14
CA ASP A 164 -6.33 -20.99 -9.84
C ASP A 164 -5.50 -21.46 -8.64
N ALA A 165 -4.29 -20.96 -8.49
CA ALA A 165 -3.45 -21.25 -7.33
C ALA A 165 -4.07 -20.68 -6.05
N THR A 166 -4.67 -19.49 -6.13
CA THR A 166 -5.38 -18.85 -5.01
C THR A 166 -6.63 -19.65 -4.64
N ILE A 167 -7.42 -20.11 -5.61
CA ILE A 167 -8.59 -21.00 -5.40
C ILE A 167 -8.18 -22.32 -4.75
N THR A 168 -7.11 -22.94 -5.23
CA THR A 168 -6.60 -24.18 -4.64
C THR A 168 -6.26 -24.01 -3.16
N ARG A 169 -5.59 -22.88 -2.82
CA ARG A 169 -5.26 -22.58 -1.43
C ARG A 169 -6.49 -22.18 -0.60
N ARG A 170 -7.46 -21.44 -1.17
CA ARG A 170 -8.76 -21.20 -0.55
C ARG A 170 -9.43 -22.50 -0.13
N ASN A 171 -9.47 -23.50 -1.02
CA ASN A 171 -10.08 -24.79 -0.75
C ASN A 171 -9.38 -25.54 0.41
N LEU A 172 -8.05 -25.41 0.49
CA LEU A 172 -7.29 -25.95 1.62
C LEU A 172 -7.68 -25.24 2.93
N ILE A 173 -7.78 -23.91 2.94
CA ILE A 173 -8.18 -23.14 4.12
C ILE A 173 -9.59 -23.52 4.58
N LEU A 174 -10.54 -23.64 3.67
CA LEU A 174 -11.90 -24.07 4.00
C LEU A 174 -11.92 -25.47 4.62
N LYS A 175 -11.10 -26.40 4.09
CA LYS A 175 -10.94 -27.73 4.66
C LYS A 175 -10.38 -27.66 6.09
N GLU A 176 -9.32 -26.89 6.31
CA GLU A 176 -8.69 -26.75 7.62
C GLU A 176 -9.62 -26.08 8.65
N LEU A 177 -10.45 -25.11 8.22
CA LEU A 177 -11.49 -24.51 9.07
C LEU A 177 -12.54 -25.54 9.51
N ARG A 178 -12.98 -26.42 8.59
CA ARG A 178 -13.91 -27.49 8.91
C ARG A 178 -13.27 -28.52 9.83
N ASP A 179 -12.06 -28.97 9.52
CA ASP A 179 -11.35 -30.00 10.28
C ASP A 179 -10.96 -29.52 11.70
N ALA A 180 -10.96 -28.20 11.93
CA ALA A 180 -10.78 -27.54 13.23
C ALA A 180 -12.10 -27.11 13.90
N ASP A 181 -13.26 -27.52 13.38
CA ASP A 181 -14.61 -27.20 13.88
C ASP A 181 -14.95 -25.69 13.93
N TYR A 182 -14.26 -24.86 13.13
CA TYR A 182 -14.59 -23.42 12.99
C TYR A 182 -15.79 -23.18 12.05
N ILE A 183 -16.04 -24.11 11.11
CA ILE A 183 -17.22 -24.14 10.26
C ILE A 183 -17.79 -25.55 10.19
N ASP A 184 -19.09 -25.65 10.03
CA ASP A 184 -19.74 -26.96 9.85
C ASP A 184 -19.65 -27.46 8.40
N SER A 185 -20.03 -28.71 8.18
CA SER A 185 -19.97 -29.36 6.86
C SER A 185 -20.89 -28.69 5.84
N MET A 186 -22.00 -28.08 6.25
CA MET A 186 -22.94 -27.39 5.37
C MET A 186 -22.29 -26.09 4.86
N THR A 187 -21.74 -25.29 5.77
CA THR A 187 -20.99 -24.07 5.45
C THR A 187 -19.79 -24.36 4.53
N TYR A 188 -19.05 -25.43 4.84
CA TYR A 188 -17.94 -25.88 3.98
C TYR A 188 -18.39 -26.18 2.56
N ASN A 189 -19.45 -27.00 2.40
CA ASN A 189 -19.94 -27.39 1.07
C ASN A 189 -20.47 -26.19 0.29
N THR A 190 -21.13 -25.25 0.94
CA THR A 190 -21.61 -24.02 0.33
C THR A 190 -20.43 -23.15 -0.12
N ALA A 191 -19.45 -22.95 0.76
CA ALA A 191 -18.30 -22.09 0.49
C ALA A 191 -17.39 -22.64 -0.62
N ILE A 192 -17.23 -23.97 -0.71
CA ILE A 192 -16.38 -24.60 -1.73
C ILE A 192 -17.04 -24.55 -3.11
N ALA A 193 -18.36 -24.60 -3.17
CA ALA A 193 -19.15 -24.51 -4.39
C ALA A 193 -19.31 -23.06 -4.91
N GLU A 194 -19.05 -22.06 -4.06
CA GLU A 194 -19.16 -20.66 -4.43
C GLU A 194 -18.07 -20.27 -5.44
N GLU A 195 -18.50 -19.73 -6.58
CA GLU A 195 -17.61 -19.14 -7.58
C GLU A 195 -17.13 -17.76 -7.10
N ILE A 196 -15.81 -17.55 -7.10
CA ILE A 196 -15.21 -16.28 -6.70
C ILE A 196 -15.10 -15.37 -7.92
N THR A 197 -15.80 -14.26 -7.89
CA THR A 197 -15.64 -13.18 -8.88
C THR A 197 -14.92 -12.01 -8.24
N ILE A 198 -13.80 -11.59 -8.83
CA ILE A 198 -13.08 -10.38 -8.41
C ILE A 198 -13.81 -9.20 -9.06
N THR A 199 -14.49 -8.41 -8.24
CA THR A 199 -15.28 -7.25 -8.69
C THR A 199 -14.59 -5.93 -8.41
N GLY A 200 -13.62 -5.93 -7.49
CA GLY A 200 -12.85 -4.75 -7.15
C GLY A 200 -12.05 -4.30 -8.37
N GLN A 201 -12.19 -3.06 -8.71
CA GLN A 201 -11.36 -2.46 -9.74
C GLN A 201 -9.92 -2.46 -9.25
N LYS A 202 -8.96 -2.76 -10.16
CA LYS A 202 -7.59 -2.26 -9.95
C LYS A 202 -7.75 -0.82 -9.52
N ALA A 203 -7.35 -0.49 -8.30
CA ALA A 203 -7.24 0.91 -7.93
C ALA A 203 -6.32 1.51 -8.99
N ALA A 204 -6.89 2.21 -9.93
CA ALA A 204 -6.12 2.97 -10.89
C ALA A 204 -5.28 3.91 -10.03
N ASN A 205 -3.99 3.62 -9.90
CA ASN A 205 -3.03 4.49 -9.23
C ASN A 205 -2.78 5.71 -10.15
N LYS A 206 -3.86 6.38 -10.51
CA LYS A 206 -3.80 7.68 -11.17
C LYS A 206 -3.54 8.71 -10.08
N ASN A 207 -2.28 8.84 -9.67
CA ASN A 207 -1.87 10.02 -8.93
C ASN A 207 -2.04 11.20 -9.89
N SER A 208 -3.06 12.00 -9.66
CA SER A 208 -3.30 13.20 -10.46
C SER A 208 -2.14 14.17 -10.29
N SER A 209 -1.92 15.03 -11.28
CA SER A 209 -0.93 16.11 -11.17
C SER A 209 -1.16 16.98 -9.93
N VAL A 210 -2.42 17.17 -9.54
CA VAL A 210 -2.83 17.88 -8.32
C VAL A 210 -2.34 17.13 -7.07
N GLU A 211 -2.59 15.84 -6.96
CA GLU A 211 -2.18 15.04 -5.79
C GLU A 211 -0.65 15.06 -5.64
N THR A 212 0.08 14.82 -6.73
CA THR A 212 1.54 14.80 -6.72
C THR A 212 2.12 16.13 -6.28
N TYR A 213 1.58 17.24 -6.79
CA TYR A 213 2.01 18.58 -6.44
C TYR A 213 1.62 18.97 -5.01
N ALA A 214 0.38 18.72 -4.59
CA ALA A 214 -0.07 19.02 -3.24
C ALA A 214 0.75 18.26 -2.18
N ARG A 215 1.10 17.00 -2.46
CA ARG A 215 1.98 16.18 -1.62
C ARG A 215 3.37 16.77 -1.52
N HIS A 216 3.94 17.19 -2.64
CA HIS A 216 5.25 17.85 -2.68
C HIS A 216 5.27 19.12 -1.82
N CYS A 217 4.34 20.06 -2.06
CA CYS A 217 4.24 21.29 -1.30
C CYS A 217 4.04 21.05 0.20
N ALA A 218 3.15 20.13 0.57
CA ALA A 218 2.91 19.80 1.98
C ALA A 218 4.14 19.17 2.64
N THR A 219 4.91 18.36 1.90
CA THR A 219 6.17 17.79 2.39
C THR A 219 7.19 18.91 2.66
N GLU A 220 7.36 19.87 1.75
CA GLU A 220 8.27 20.99 1.94
C GLU A 220 7.84 21.91 3.09
N GLU A 221 6.54 22.14 3.28
CA GLU A 221 6.04 22.89 4.44
C GLU A 221 6.33 22.18 5.76
N LEU A 222 6.19 20.85 5.81
CA LEU A 222 6.62 20.06 6.97
C LEU A 222 8.13 20.16 7.21
N MET A 223 8.95 20.11 6.16
CA MET A 223 10.40 20.30 6.27
C MET A 223 10.73 21.65 6.91
N LYS A 224 10.10 22.73 6.46
CA LYS A 224 10.26 24.07 7.05
C LYS A 224 9.82 24.10 8.51
N TYR A 225 8.68 23.47 8.83
CA TYR A 225 8.18 23.37 10.20
C TYR A 225 9.17 22.64 11.13
N TYR A 226 9.87 21.62 10.61
CA TYR A 226 10.92 20.90 11.35
C TYR A 226 12.31 21.53 11.23
N GLY A 227 12.41 22.78 10.76
CA GLY A 227 13.62 23.60 10.79
C GLY A 227 14.53 23.47 9.59
N PHE A 228 14.10 22.83 8.50
CA PHE A 228 14.86 22.83 7.26
C PHE A 228 14.76 24.20 6.56
N THR A 229 15.92 24.74 6.16
CA THR A 229 15.97 26.02 5.44
C THR A 229 16.12 25.76 3.95
N MET A 230 15.14 26.18 3.16
CA MET A 230 15.20 26.12 1.69
C MET A 230 16.23 27.11 1.17
N ARG A 231 17.09 26.67 0.24
CA ARG A 231 18.13 27.49 -0.40
C ARG A 231 18.14 27.23 -1.90
N ASN A 232 18.35 28.28 -2.68
CA ASN A 232 18.40 28.24 -4.14
C ASN A 232 19.77 28.62 -4.70
N ASN A 233 20.68 29.14 -3.86
CA ASN A 233 22.02 29.57 -4.28
C ASN A 233 23.09 28.85 -3.46
N PHE A 234 24.13 28.39 -4.14
CA PHE A 234 25.26 27.65 -3.58
C PHE A 234 26.53 28.20 -4.21
N ASP A 235 27.58 28.38 -3.39
CA ASP A 235 28.85 28.94 -3.84
C ASP A 235 29.75 27.83 -4.45
N THR A 236 29.55 26.56 -4.06
CA THR A 236 30.33 25.43 -4.52
C THR A 236 29.45 24.21 -4.80
N GLU A 237 29.95 23.30 -5.63
CA GLU A 237 29.29 22.02 -5.91
C GLU A 237 29.21 21.14 -4.66
N ASP A 238 30.24 21.15 -3.82
CA ASP A 238 30.26 20.38 -2.55
C ASP A 238 29.18 20.88 -1.58
N GLU A 239 28.96 22.20 -1.51
CA GLU A 239 27.90 22.79 -0.72
C GLU A 239 26.52 22.38 -1.24
N TYR A 240 26.33 22.39 -2.55
CA TYR A 240 25.11 21.90 -3.19
C TYR A 240 24.85 20.41 -2.87
N ASN A 241 25.86 19.56 -3.04
CA ASN A 241 25.72 18.12 -2.79
C ASN A 241 25.36 17.84 -1.32
N THR A 242 26.02 18.54 -0.38
CA THR A 242 25.72 18.41 1.05
C THR A 242 24.27 18.86 1.36
N TYR A 243 23.83 19.96 0.77
CA TYR A 243 22.47 20.44 0.90
C TYR A 243 21.47 19.44 0.31
N GLU A 244 21.75 18.89 -0.87
CA GLU A 244 20.87 17.93 -1.54
C GLU A 244 20.71 16.65 -0.75
N GLU A 245 21.80 16.09 -0.17
CA GLU A 245 21.74 14.93 0.72
C GLU A 245 20.85 15.22 1.94
N LEU A 246 21.01 16.36 2.56
CA LEU A 246 20.19 16.76 3.72
C LEU A 246 18.73 16.99 3.33
N TYR A 247 18.49 17.62 2.16
CA TYR A 247 17.15 17.82 1.60
C TYR A 247 16.44 16.49 1.41
N GLN A 248 17.09 15.51 0.79
CA GLN A 248 16.51 14.18 0.55
C GLN A 248 16.19 13.44 1.84
N GLN A 249 17.02 13.55 2.87
CA GLN A 249 16.75 12.97 4.19
C GLN A 249 15.51 13.58 4.85
N TYR A 250 15.44 14.92 4.89
CA TYR A 250 14.28 15.62 5.45
C TYR A 250 13.01 15.36 4.63
N TYR A 251 13.13 15.41 3.31
CA TYR A 251 12.01 15.16 2.40
C TYR A 251 11.42 13.77 2.60
N SER A 252 12.24 12.73 2.61
CA SER A 252 11.80 11.35 2.83
C SER A 252 11.13 11.17 4.19
N SER A 253 11.70 11.75 5.24
CA SER A 253 11.15 11.67 6.60
C SER A 253 9.80 12.40 6.71
N CYS A 254 9.70 13.62 6.18
CA CYS A 254 8.48 14.41 6.19
C CYS A 254 7.40 13.81 5.31
N GLN A 255 7.76 13.21 4.17
CA GLN A 255 6.82 12.50 3.32
C GLN A 255 6.22 11.28 4.04
N GLN A 256 7.03 10.52 4.78
CA GLN A 256 6.51 9.42 5.60
C GLN A 256 5.60 9.90 6.73
N MET A 257 5.95 11.00 7.38
CA MET A 257 5.07 11.62 8.38
C MET A 257 3.76 12.08 7.78
N LEU A 258 3.79 12.71 6.61
CA LEU A 258 2.58 13.15 5.89
C LEU A 258 1.65 11.96 5.56
N ILE A 259 2.23 10.86 5.09
CA ILE A 259 1.50 9.64 4.73
C ILE A 259 0.87 8.96 5.95
N ASN A 260 1.59 8.92 7.08
CA ASN A 260 1.19 8.14 8.26
C ASN A 260 0.51 8.99 9.35
N GLY A 261 0.55 10.31 9.24
CA GLY A 261 0.16 11.24 10.32
C GLY A 261 -1.30 11.69 10.29
N GLY A 262 -2.12 11.22 9.33
CA GLY A 262 -3.53 11.60 9.26
C GLY A 262 -3.78 13.08 8.93
N TYR A 263 -2.87 13.70 8.19
CA TYR A 263 -2.98 15.12 7.82
C TYR A 263 -4.10 15.37 6.82
N THR A 264 -4.76 16.51 6.98
CA THR A 264 -5.64 17.10 5.96
C THR A 264 -4.92 18.26 5.29
N ILE A 265 -4.78 18.22 3.97
CA ILE A 265 -4.09 19.25 3.19
C ILE A 265 -5.12 20.15 2.53
N TYR A 266 -5.07 21.42 2.84
CA TYR A 266 -5.88 22.45 2.18
C TYR A 266 -5.05 23.09 1.06
N THR A 267 -5.61 23.13 -0.15
CA THR A 267 -4.95 23.66 -1.33
C THR A 267 -5.70 24.87 -1.90
N SER A 268 -5.01 25.66 -2.72
CA SER A 268 -5.58 26.75 -3.51
C SER A 268 -6.13 26.29 -4.87
N ILE A 269 -6.09 25.00 -5.16
CA ILE A 269 -6.55 24.47 -6.45
C ILE A 269 -8.07 24.70 -6.60
N ASP A 270 -8.44 25.24 -7.74
CA ASP A 270 -9.81 25.41 -8.18
C ASP A 270 -10.19 24.26 -9.12
N PRO A 271 -11.18 23.42 -8.78
CA PRO A 271 -11.54 22.25 -9.56
C PRO A 271 -11.99 22.56 -10.99
N ASP A 272 -12.70 23.67 -11.19
CA ASP A 272 -13.22 24.07 -12.50
C ASP A 272 -12.08 24.54 -13.42
N ILE A 273 -11.16 25.36 -12.88
CA ILE A 273 -9.97 25.79 -13.62
C ILE A 273 -9.06 24.60 -13.91
N GLN A 274 -8.91 23.67 -12.94
CA GLN A 274 -8.14 22.44 -13.12
C GLN A 274 -8.68 21.58 -14.27
N ALA A 275 -9.99 21.34 -14.29
CA ALA A 275 -10.63 20.56 -15.34
C ALA A 275 -10.48 21.24 -16.73
N SER A 276 -10.71 22.54 -16.80
CA SER A 276 -10.57 23.33 -18.04
C SER A 276 -9.12 23.31 -18.57
N LEU A 277 -8.13 23.39 -17.69
CA LEU A 277 -6.71 23.35 -18.06
C LEU A 277 -6.32 21.97 -18.61
N GLN A 278 -6.78 20.89 -17.97
CA GLN A 278 -6.54 19.53 -18.42
C GLN A 278 -7.18 19.28 -19.80
N GLU A 279 -8.46 19.64 -19.96
CA GLU A 279 -9.18 19.52 -21.23
C GLU A 279 -8.49 20.31 -22.35
N SER A 280 -8.01 21.51 -22.07
CA SER A 280 -7.28 22.33 -23.04
C SER A 280 -6.00 21.62 -23.54
N ILE A 281 -5.21 21.03 -22.65
CA ILE A 281 -4.00 20.28 -23.03
C ILE A 281 -4.38 19.04 -23.87
N ASP A 282 -5.36 18.27 -23.44
CA ASP A 282 -5.76 17.04 -24.11
C ASP A 282 -6.31 17.31 -25.50
N ASN A 283 -7.15 18.33 -25.66
CA ASN A 283 -7.71 18.74 -26.94
C ASN A 283 -6.65 19.24 -27.93
N ASN A 284 -5.74 20.10 -27.46
CA ASN A 284 -4.69 20.65 -28.32
C ASN A 284 -3.67 19.59 -28.77
N LEU A 285 -3.48 18.52 -28.00
CA LEU A 285 -2.56 17.43 -28.33
C LEU A 285 -3.26 16.18 -28.91
N SER A 286 -4.56 16.21 -29.08
CA SER A 286 -5.38 15.07 -29.51
C SER A 286 -4.98 14.44 -30.87
N SER A 287 -4.40 15.24 -31.77
CA SER A 287 -3.91 14.78 -33.08
C SER A 287 -2.62 13.94 -33.00
N PHE A 288 -1.86 14.06 -31.90
CA PHE A 288 -0.60 13.35 -31.70
C PHE A 288 -0.85 12.06 -30.95
N LYS A 289 -0.94 10.93 -31.67
CA LYS A 289 -1.35 9.63 -31.12
C LYS A 289 -0.19 8.64 -30.94
N LYS A 290 1.04 9.03 -31.28
CA LYS A 290 2.21 8.15 -31.16
C LYS A 290 2.49 7.85 -29.68
N VAL A 291 2.65 6.57 -29.36
CA VAL A 291 2.97 6.07 -28.02
C VAL A 291 4.34 5.41 -28.01
N SER A 292 5.01 5.44 -26.85
CA SER A 292 6.24 4.70 -26.57
C SER A 292 5.96 3.21 -26.40
N ASP A 293 7.01 2.40 -26.24
CA ASP A 293 6.91 0.96 -25.96
C ASP A 293 6.15 0.65 -24.67
N ASP A 294 6.15 1.59 -23.71
CA ASP A 294 5.38 1.52 -22.45
C ASP A 294 3.92 1.97 -22.60
N GLY A 295 3.47 2.25 -23.82
CA GLY A 295 2.09 2.70 -24.10
C GLY A 295 1.82 4.17 -23.78
N ILE A 296 2.82 4.97 -23.37
CA ILE A 296 2.68 6.39 -23.01
C ILE A 296 2.78 7.25 -24.26
N TYR A 297 1.92 8.28 -24.39
CA TYR A 297 2.05 9.26 -25.47
C TYR A 297 3.45 9.88 -25.45
N GLU A 298 4.17 9.84 -26.58
CA GLU A 298 5.50 10.44 -26.73
C GLU A 298 5.45 11.96 -26.59
N LEU A 299 4.42 12.60 -27.12
CA LEU A 299 4.22 14.03 -26.96
C LEU A 299 3.35 14.31 -25.73
N GLN A 300 3.93 15.00 -24.79
CA GLN A 300 3.28 15.39 -23.53
C GLN A 300 3.17 16.92 -23.44
N GLY A 301 2.22 17.38 -22.63
CA GLY A 301 2.03 18.80 -22.31
C GLY A 301 1.91 19.00 -20.81
N ALA A 302 2.40 20.14 -20.33
CA ALA A 302 2.27 20.54 -18.94
C ALA A 302 1.96 22.04 -18.86
N ALA A 303 1.19 22.43 -17.85
CA ALA A 303 0.87 23.83 -17.59
C ALA A 303 0.57 24.08 -16.12
N THR A 304 0.82 25.31 -15.67
CA THR A 304 0.47 25.79 -14.33
C THR A 304 -0.30 27.08 -14.47
N CYS A 305 -1.41 27.21 -13.78
CA CYS A 305 -2.19 28.45 -13.68
C CYS A 305 -1.98 29.06 -12.30
N ILE A 306 -1.57 30.32 -12.27
CA ILE A 306 -1.25 31.08 -11.04
C ILE A 306 -2.19 32.28 -10.94
N ASP A 307 -2.80 32.49 -9.79
CA ASP A 307 -3.51 33.70 -9.47
C ASP A 307 -2.50 34.82 -9.20
N ASN A 308 -2.45 35.78 -10.08
CA ASN A 308 -1.50 36.90 -10.00
C ASN A 308 -1.71 37.82 -8.78
N SER A 309 -2.87 37.77 -8.15
CA SER A 309 -3.16 38.62 -6.97
C SER A 309 -2.59 38.00 -5.68
N THR A 310 -2.52 36.67 -5.62
CA THR A 310 -2.09 35.92 -4.42
C THR A 310 -0.78 35.19 -4.61
N GLY A 311 -0.35 34.92 -5.86
CA GLY A 311 0.78 34.07 -6.19
C GLY A 311 0.47 32.57 -6.04
N ASN A 312 -0.77 32.20 -5.72
CA ASN A 312 -1.15 30.80 -5.51
C ASN A 312 -1.36 30.04 -6.82
N VAL A 313 -0.94 28.78 -6.85
CA VAL A 313 -1.25 27.87 -7.95
C VAL A 313 -2.71 27.43 -7.82
N VAL A 314 -3.53 27.80 -8.81
CA VAL A 314 -4.97 27.47 -8.85
C VAL A 314 -5.28 26.27 -9.75
N ALA A 315 -4.38 25.91 -10.67
CA ALA A 315 -4.44 24.66 -11.42
C ALA A 315 -3.05 24.22 -11.85
N ILE A 316 -2.84 22.89 -11.96
CA ILE A 316 -1.58 22.30 -12.40
C ILE A 316 -1.81 21.00 -13.15
N VAL A 317 -1.30 20.93 -14.38
CA VAL A 317 -1.35 19.76 -15.24
C VAL A 317 0.06 19.35 -15.62
N GLY A 318 0.45 18.14 -15.29
CA GLY A 318 1.80 17.62 -15.53
C GLY A 318 1.93 16.70 -16.74
N SER A 319 0.81 16.26 -17.31
CA SER A 319 0.77 15.36 -18.47
C SER A 319 -0.59 15.35 -19.14
N ARG A 320 -0.66 14.78 -20.35
CA ARG A 320 -1.93 14.44 -21.00
C ARG A 320 -2.67 13.37 -20.22
N SER A 321 -4.00 13.40 -20.26
CA SER A 321 -4.84 12.33 -19.77
C SER A 321 -4.63 11.05 -20.58
N GLN A 322 -4.50 9.90 -19.89
CA GLN A 322 -4.39 8.60 -20.52
C GLN A 322 -4.99 7.52 -19.58
N ASP A 323 -5.90 6.69 -20.14
CA ASP A 323 -6.76 5.82 -19.32
C ASP A 323 -6.07 4.57 -18.77
N ASP A 324 -5.06 4.04 -19.48
CA ASP A 324 -4.47 2.73 -19.22
C ASP A 324 -3.08 2.78 -18.58
N ILE A 325 -2.66 3.92 -18.04
CA ILE A 325 -1.35 4.04 -17.39
C ILE A 325 -1.51 3.89 -15.88
N ASP A 326 -0.96 2.80 -15.33
CA ASP A 326 -0.80 2.57 -13.91
C ASP A 326 0.48 3.26 -13.39
N GLY A 327 0.40 3.96 -12.24
CA GLY A 327 1.56 4.46 -11.51
C GLY A 327 1.73 5.98 -11.48
N TYR A 328 2.85 6.40 -10.90
CA TYR A 328 3.23 7.80 -10.81
C TYR A 328 3.64 8.34 -12.17
N THR A 329 2.81 9.17 -12.77
CA THR A 329 3.21 9.95 -13.93
C THR A 329 4.07 11.12 -13.53
N LEU A 330 5.16 11.37 -14.26
CA LEU A 330 6.01 12.54 -14.07
C LEU A 330 5.18 13.82 -14.21
N ASN A 331 5.09 14.61 -13.14
CA ASN A 331 4.47 15.92 -13.20
C ASN A 331 5.45 16.93 -13.81
N ARG A 332 5.38 17.08 -15.12
CA ARG A 332 6.31 17.92 -15.89
C ARG A 332 6.19 19.40 -15.59
N ALA A 333 5.10 19.82 -14.93
CA ALA A 333 4.91 21.22 -14.58
C ALA A 333 5.88 21.72 -13.49
N TYR A 334 6.39 20.82 -12.63
CA TYR A 334 7.38 21.20 -11.60
C TYR A 334 8.59 20.25 -11.49
N GLN A 335 8.53 19.05 -12.07
CA GLN A 335 9.63 18.08 -11.98
C GLN A 335 10.56 18.07 -13.20
N SER A 336 10.20 18.76 -14.29
CA SER A 336 10.99 18.79 -15.52
C SER A 336 11.71 20.12 -15.69
N TYR A 337 13.03 20.06 -15.80
CA TYR A 337 13.87 21.19 -16.13
C TYR A 337 14.02 21.29 -17.64
N ARG A 338 13.58 22.41 -18.24
CA ARG A 338 13.67 22.70 -19.67
C ARG A 338 14.08 24.16 -19.88
N GLN A 339 14.76 24.43 -20.99
CA GLN A 339 15.05 25.80 -21.39
C GLN A 339 13.72 26.53 -21.68
N PRO A 340 13.45 27.66 -21.00
CA PRO A 340 12.16 28.37 -21.14
C PRO A 340 11.96 28.97 -22.53
N GLY A 341 13.02 29.21 -23.29
CA GLY A 341 12.95 29.85 -24.57
C GLY A 341 12.27 31.25 -24.50
N SER A 342 11.36 31.52 -25.41
CA SER A 342 10.62 32.81 -25.44
C SER A 342 9.62 32.95 -24.29
N CYS A 343 9.32 31.89 -23.53
CA CYS A 343 8.42 32.00 -22.36
C CYS A 343 9.02 32.81 -21.21
N ILE A 344 10.32 33.13 -21.23
CA ILE A 344 10.96 33.98 -20.25
C ILE A 344 10.65 35.49 -20.47
N LYS A 345 10.12 35.90 -21.64
CA LYS A 345 9.89 37.30 -21.94
C LYS A 345 8.91 38.04 -21.02
N PRO A 346 7.90 37.39 -20.40
CA PRO A 346 7.02 38.04 -19.42
C PRO A 346 7.65 38.22 -18.06
N VAL A 347 8.79 37.61 -17.77
CA VAL A 347 9.55 37.70 -16.53
C VAL A 347 10.67 38.73 -16.71
#